data_213c079b920e1ca61bfef98980c8170c
#
_entry.id   213c079b920e1ca61bfef98980c8170c
#
_cell.length_a   1.000
_cell.length_b   1.000
_cell.length_c   1.000
_cell.angle_alpha   90.00
_cell.angle_beta   90.00
_cell.angle_gamma   90.00
#
_symmetry.space_group_name_H-M   'P 1'
#
loop_
_entity.id
_entity.type
_entity.pdbx_description
1 polymer ?
#
loop_
_entity_poly.entity_id
_entity_poly.type
_entity_poly.pdbx_seq_one_letter_code
_entity_poly.pdbx_strand_id
1 'polypeptide(L)'
;MIHRMRKLEKQMNRALSNKNNWAGSNTTVTYNDSTNCSSVYLHGHQIATLDHSTNALKLSSCGYETVTTKSRLNAILDEVKYGCKVFQKNFNWFVRYNNQTQSFFDGMILLDTDFLEVAYQCTSFYCP
;
A
#
# COMPACT_ATOMS: atom_id res chain seq x y z
N MET A 1 -5.33 -15.29 10.66
CA MET A 1 -6.49 -14.38 10.77
C MET A 1 -6.75 -13.76 9.41
N ILE A 2 -7.99 -13.80 8.96
CA ILE A 2 -8.39 -13.19 7.70
C ILE A 2 -8.68 -11.72 7.96
N HIS A 3 -8.08 -10.83 7.16
CA HIS A 3 -8.38 -9.41 7.21
C HIS A 3 -9.80 -9.17 6.70
N ARG A 4 -10.65 -8.57 7.54
CA ARG A 4 -11.99 -8.19 7.13
C ARG A 4 -11.95 -6.78 6.57
N MET A 5 -12.13 -6.69 5.25
CA MET A 5 -12.09 -5.40 4.56
C MET A 5 -13.36 -4.60 4.83
N ARG A 6 -13.21 -3.33 5.19
CA ARG A 6 -14.31 -2.40 5.39
C ARG A 6 -14.91 -1.99 4.04
N LYS A 7 -16.18 -1.56 4.06
CA LYS A 7 -16.85 -1.10 2.83
C LYS A 7 -16.07 0.02 2.14
N LEU A 8 -15.57 0.98 2.90
CA LEU A 8 -14.78 2.09 2.39
C LEU A 8 -13.50 1.58 1.71
N GLU A 9 -12.88 0.55 2.27
CA GLU A 9 -11.67 -0.03 1.70
C GLU A 9 -11.94 -0.76 0.40
N LYS A 10 -13.10 -1.38 0.25
CA LYS A 10 -13.51 -1.98 -1.03
C LYS A 10 -13.68 -0.93 -2.10
N GLN A 11 -14.26 0.21 -1.76
CA GLN A 11 -14.42 1.35 -2.68
C GLN A 11 -13.06 1.94 -3.05
N MET A 12 -12.19 2.11 -2.08
CA MET A 12 -10.81 2.57 -2.27
C MET A 12 -10.07 1.66 -3.27
N ASN A 13 -10.14 0.36 -3.05
CA ASN A 13 -9.46 -0.63 -3.91
C ASN A 13 -10.02 -0.64 -5.32
N ARG A 14 -11.33 -0.47 -5.47
CA ARG A 14 -11.95 -0.37 -6.80
C ARG A 14 -11.41 0.82 -7.58
N ALA A 15 -11.29 1.97 -6.92
CA ALA A 15 -10.73 3.16 -7.54
C ALA A 15 -9.24 2.95 -7.89
N LEU A 16 -8.50 2.34 -6.99
CA LEU A 16 -7.08 2.05 -7.20
C LEU A 16 -6.87 1.16 -8.42
N SER A 17 -7.60 0.06 -8.51
CA SER A 17 -7.45 -0.90 -9.61
C SER A 17 -7.94 -0.34 -10.94
N ASN A 18 -8.96 0.51 -10.93
CA ASN A 18 -9.56 1.06 -12.14
C ASN A 18 -8.96 2.40 -12.57
N LYS A 19 -7.89 2.85 -11.91
CA LYS A 19 -7.21 4.10 -12.24
C LYS A 19 -8.16 5.30 -12.17
N ASN A 20 -8.97 5.34 -11.13
CA ASN A 20 -9.94 6.40 -10.90
C ASN A 20 -9.57 7.27 -9.72
N ASN A 21 -10.00 8.52 -9.76
CA ASN A 21 -9.99 9.37 -8.58
C ASN A 21 -11.22 9.06 -7.72
N TRP A 22 -11.03 9.08 -6.42
CA TRP A 22 -12.11 8.77 -5.49
C TRP A 22 -11.81 9.40 -4.13
N ALA A 23 -12.84 9.78 -3.41
CA ALA A 23 -12.72 10.28 -2.04
C ALA A 23 -13.85 9.70 -1.21
N GLY A 24 -13.52 9.20 -0.04
CA GLY A 24 -14.48 8.78 0.98
C GLY A 24 -14.00 9.32 2.32
N SER A 25 -14.88 9.52 3.27
CA SER A 25 -14.57 9.96 4.64
C SER A 25 -13.18 10.56 4.86
N ASN A 26 -12.20 9.71 5.25
CA ASN A 26 -10.82 10.13 5.56
C ASN A 26 -9.80 9.63 4.53
N THR A 27 -10.24 9.04 3.42
CA THR A 27 -9.37 8.36 2.48
C THR A 27 -9.60 8.88 1.07
N THR A 28 -8.52 9.09 0.32
CA THR A 28 -8.57 9.62 -1.04
C THR A 28 -7.67 8.79 -1.94
N VAL A 29 -8.12 8.53 -3.18
CA VAL A 29 -7.31 7.91 -4.23
C VAL A 29 -7.19 8.91 -5.38
N THR A 30 -5.98 9.11 -5.87
CA THR A 30 -5.73 9.94 -7.05
C THR A 30 -4.99 9.12 -8.09
N TYR A 31 -5.31 9.37 -9.36
CA TYR A 31 -4.62 8.74 -10.47
C TYR A 31 -4.02 9.82 -11.36
N ASN A 32 -2.75 9.65 -11.73
CA ASN A 32 -2.03 10.53 -12.64
C ASN A 32 -1.74 9.76 -13.93
N ASP A 33 -2.41 10.13 -15.03
CA ASP A 33 -2.26 9.43 -16.31
C ASP A 33 -0.91 9.69 -16.97
N SER A 34 -0.26 10.82 -16.68
CA SER A 34 1.07 11.13 -17.21
C SER A 34 2.13 10.15 -16.72
N THR A 35 2.02 9.72 -15.47
CA THR A 35 2.98 8.80 -14.85
C THR A 35 2.43 7.38 -14.74
N ASN A 36 1.14 7.18 -14.97
CA ASN A 36 0.44 5.90 -14.77
C ASN A 36 0.57 5.41 -13.33
N CYS A 37 0.46 6.34 -12.37
CA CYS A 37 0.60 6.07 -10.95
C CYS A 37 -0.65 6.47 -10.20
N SER A 38 -1.04 5.65 -9.22
CA SER A 38 -2.11 5.98 -8.28
C SER A 38 -1.55 6.18 -6.89
N SER A 39 -2.11 7.13 -6.15
CA SER A 39 -1.72 7.40 -4.78
C SER A 39 -2.92 7.30 -3.84
N VAL A 40 -2.69 6.77 -2.65
CA VAL A 40 -3.71 6.65 -1.61
C VAL A 40 -3.31 7.51 -0.43
N TYR A 41 -4.24 8.32 0.05
CA TYR A 41 -4.04 9.23 1.17
C TYR A 41 -5.00 8.89 2.30
N LEU A 42 -4.50 8.92 3.52
CA LEU A 42 -5.28 8.79 4.75
C LEU A 42 -5.09 10.07 5.56
N HIS A 43 -6.18 10.80 5.84
CA HIS A 43 -6.13 12.11 6.49
C HIS A 43 -5.15 13.06 5.78
N GLY A 44 -5.08 12.99 4.44
CA GLY A 44 -4.17 13.81 3.65
C GLY A 44 -2.72 13.33 3.61
N HIS A 45 -2.38 12.24 4.29
CA HIS A 45 -1.04 11.67 4.28
C HIS A 45 -0.94 10.54 3.26
N GLN A 46 0.06 10.61 2.38
CA GLN A 46 0.23 9.62 1.32
C GLN A 46 0.78 8.31 1.91
N ILE A 47 -0.07 7.29 2.02
CA ILE A 47 0.29 6.01 2.62
C ILE A 47 0.68 4.95 1.58
N ALA A 48 0.30 5.12 0.32
CA ALA A 48 0.63 4.16 -0.72
C ALA A 48 0.70 4.83 -2.08
N THR A 49 1.59 4.32 -2.93
CA THR A 49 1.69 4.72 -4.33
C THR A 49 1.91 3.48 -5.16
N LEU A 50 1.05 3.28 -6.17
CA LEU A 50 1.12 2.14 -7.07
C LEU A 50 1.56 2.60 -8.45
N ASP A 51 2.66 2.05 -8.93
CA ASP A 51 3.10 2.21 -10.31
C ASP A 51 2.42 1.13 -11.14
N HIS A 52 1.40 1.51 -11.93
CA HIS A 52 0.64 0.54 -12.72
C HIS A 52 1.48 -0.11 -13.82
N SER A 53 2.56 0.55 -14.26
CA SER A 53 3.40 0.02 -15.33
C SER A 53 4.25 -1.17 -14.88
N THR A 54 4.72 -1.14 -13.63
CA THR A 54 5.60 -2.18 -13.07
C THR A 54 4.92 -2.98 -11.96
N ASN A 55 3.78 -2.53 -11.48
CA ASN A 55 3.09 -3.07 -10.32
C ASN A 55 3.90 -2.92 -9.02
N ALA A 56 4.89 -2.04 -9.00
CA ALA A 56 5.64 -1.74 -7.79
C ALA A 56 4.76 -0.90 -6.85
N LEU A 57 4.80 -1.21 -5.57
CA LEU A 57 3.95 -0.57 -4.55
C LEU A 57 4.82 0.00 -3.45
N LYS A 58 4.73 1.30 -3.25
CA LYS A 58 5.43 2.00 -2.17
C LYS A 58 4.47 2.21 -1.01
N LEU A 59 4.91 1.92 0.19
CA LEU A 59 4.10 2.01 1.41
C LEU A 59 4.72 2.98 2.42
N SER A 60 3.87 3.66 3.18
CA SER A 60 4.31 4.54 4.26
C SER A 60 3.20 4.65 5.31
N SER A 61 3.59 4.69 6.58
CA SER A 61 2.67 5.05 7.66
C SER A 61 2.63 6.56 7.88
N CYS A 62 3.56 7.29 7.28
CA CYS A 62 3.78 8.73 7.49
C CYS A 62 3.99 9.04 8.98
N GLY A 63 4.54 8.08 9.75
CA GLY A 63 4.74 8.21 11.17
C GLY A 63 3.50 7.92 12.02
N TYR A 64 2.37 7.57 11.40
CA TYR A 64 1.10 7.30 12.10
C TYR A 64 0.83 5.80 12.09
N GLU A 65 1.48 5.07 12.99
CA GLU A 65 1.33 3.62 13.10
C GLU A 65 0.07 3.27 13.90
N THR A 66 -1.09 3.54 13.31
CA THR A 66 -2.40 3.33 13.93
C THR A 66 -3.10 2.10 13.35
N VAL A 67 -4.14 1.65 14.05
CA VAL A 67 -5.00 0.56 13.58
C VAL A 67 -5.62 0.89 12.23
N THR A 68 -6.06 2.14 12.04
CA THR A 68 -6.66 2.56 10.78
C THR A 68 -5.64 2.53 9.64
N THR A 69 -4.43 3.04 9.86
CA THR A 69 -3.37 3.01 8.85
C THR A 69 -3.06 1.57 8.44
N LYS A 70 -2.90 0.68 9.41
CA LYS A 70 -2.62 -0.73 9.15
C LYS A 70 -3.77 -1.39 8.38
N SER A 71 -5.00 -1.08 8.72
CA SER A 71 -6.18 -1.60 8.01
C SER A 71 -6.17 -1.18 6.54
N ARG A 72 -5.90 0.10 6.27
CA ARG A 72 -5.83 0.61 4.89
C ARG A 72 -4.71 -0.06 4.10
N LEU A 73 -3.51 -0.17 4.70
CA LEU A 73 -2.38 -0.80 4.04
C LEU A 73 -2.66 -2.27 3.73
N ASN A 74 -3.27 -3.00 4.65
CA ASN A 74 -3.61 -4.40 4.42
C ASN A 74 -4.69 -4.57 3.35
N ALA A 75 -5.64 -3.65 3.26
CA ALA A 75 -6.64 -3.67 2.19
C ALA A 75 -5.96 -3.46 0.82
N ILE A 76 -5.04 -2.52 0.73
CA ILE A 76 -4.28 -2.25 -0.50
C ILE A 76 -3.44 -3.48 -0.87
N LEU A 77 -2.77 -4.09 0.09
CA LEU A 77 -1.96 -5.29 -0.15
C LEU A 77 -2.82 -6.45 -0.64
N ASP A 78 -4.01 -6.63 -0.08
CA ASP A 78 -4.94 -7.66 -0.55
C ASP A 78 -5.28 -7.49 -2.01
N GLU A 79 -5.38 -6.26 -2.49
CA GLU A 79 -5.72 -5.95 -3.88
C GLU A 79 -4.52 -6.08 -4.80
N VAL A 80 -3.36 -5.59 -4.39
CA VAL A 80 -2.19 -5.37 -5.26
C VAL A 80 -1.13 -6.45 -5.08
N LYS A 81 -0.91 -6.90 -3.85
CA LYS A 81 0.14 -7.86 -3.48
C LYS A 81 -0.48 -8.96 -2.62
N TYR A 82 -1.39 -9.73 -3.21
CA TYR A 82 -2.08 -10.78 -2.49
C TYR A 82 -1.10 -11.73 -1.80
N GLY A 83 -1.33 -11.97 -0.53
CA GLY A 83 -0.44 -12.78 0.29
C GLY A 83 0.54 -11.98 1.13
N CYS A 84 0.68 -10.66 0.86
CA CYS A 84 1.47 -9.77 1.71
C CYS A 84 0.61 -9.20 2.81
N LYS A 85 1.21 -8.96 3.98
CA LYS A 85 0.48 -8.43 5.13
C LYS A 85 1.40 -7.60 6.01
N VAL A 86 0.89 -6.46 6.48
CA VAL A 86 1.50 -5.67 7.55
C VAL A 86 0.92 -6.15 8.87
N PHE A 87 1.78 -6.43 9.85
CA PHE A 87 1.34 -6.85 11.17
C PHE A 87 2.24 -6.23 12.23
N GLN A 88 1.75 -6.25 13.47
CA GLN A 88 2.46 -5.68 14.61
C GLN A 88 2.82 -6.78 15.60
N LYS A 89 4.06 -6.72 16.10
CA LYS A 89 4.53 -7.62 17.15
C LYS A 89 5.49 -6.85 18.04
N ASN A 90 5.27 -6.89 19.36
CA ASN A 90 6.10 -6.18 20.32
C ASN A 90 6.24 -4.69 19.99
N PHE A 91 5.11 -4.06 19.60
CA PHE A 91 5.01 -2.65 19.23
C PHE A 91 5.72 -2.27 17.94
N ASN A 92 6.33 -3.22 17.22
CA ASN A 92 7.00 -2.96 15.96
C ASN A 92 6.18 -3.50 14.80
N TRP A 93 6.22 -2.81 13.67
CA TRP A 93 5.53 -3.21 12.45
C TRP A 93 6.45 -4.01 11.55
N PHE A 94 5.86 -5.04 10.92
CA PHE A 94 6.54 -5.95 10.00
C PHE A 94 5.70 -6.17 8.76
N VAL A 95 6.36 -6.57 7.67
CA VAL A 95 5.69 -7.04 6.45
C VAL A 95 6.03 -8.51 6.28
N ARG A 96 5.02 -9.31 5.98
CA ARG A 96 5.20 -10.73 5.72
C ARG A 96 4.62 -11.10 4.36
N TYR A 97 5.37 -11.90 3.61
CA TYR A 97 4.92 -12.52 2.37
C TYR A 97 5.36 -13.98 2.40
N ASN A 98 4.38 -14.90 2.32
CA ASN A 98 4.62 -16.33 2.52
C ASN A 98 5.29 -16.55 3.89
N ASN A 99 6.50 -17.13 3.92
CA ASN A 99 7.24 -17.38 5.14
C ASN A 99 8.36 -16.36 5.39
N GLN A 100 8.41 -15.30 4.59
CA GLN A 100 9.41 -14.27 4.72
C GLN A 100 8.83 -13.10 5.50
N THR A 101 9.60 -12.56 6.45
CA THR A 101 9.20 -11.44 7.28
C THR A 101 10.35 -10.44 7.34
N GLN A 102 10.02 -9.15 7.23
CA GLN A 102 11.01 -8.10 7.47
C GLN A 102 10.36 -6.90 8.09
N SER A 103 11.17 -6.02 8.67
CA SER A 103 10.68 -4.82 9.33
C SER A 103 10.01 -3.90 8.33
N PHE A 104 8.86 -3.33 8.73
CA PHE A 104 8.21 -2.27 7.98
C PHE A 104 8.98 -0.98 8.17
N PHE A 105 9.16 -0.22 7.10
CA PHE A 105 9.70 1.14 7.18
C PHE A 105 9.00 2.02 6.15
N ASP A 106 8.86 3.29 6.48
CA ASP A 106 8.18 4.25 5.59
C ASP A 106 9.00 4.43 4.32
N GLY A 107 8.32 4.33 3.17
CA GLY A 107 8.96 4.44 1.87
C GLY A 107 9.43 3.12 1.28
N MET A 108 9.16 1.98 1.95
CA MET A 108 9.52 0.68 1.40
C MET A 108 8.77 0.43 0.09
N ILE A 109 9.44 -0.22 -0.86
CA ILE A 109 8.86 -0.51 -2.17
C ILE A 109 8.83 -2.03 -2.35
N LEU A 110 7.63 -2.56 -2.60
CA LEU A 110 7.41 -3.97 -2.87
C LEU A 110 7.37 -4.17 -4.38
N LEU A 111 8.29 -4.96 -4.90
CA LEU A 111 8.42 -5.21 -6.32
C LEU A 111 7.56 -6.40 -6.72
N ASP A 112 7.25 -6.49 -8.01
CA ASP A 112 6.43 -7.58 -8.55
C ASP A 112 7.35 -8.77 -8.89
N THR A 113 7.64 -9.58 -7.87
CA THR A 113 8.50 -10.76 -7.99
C THR A 113 7.85 -11.96 -7.30
N ASP A 114 8.41 -13.15 -7.52
CA ASP A 114 7.96 -14.37 -6.85
C ASP A 114 8.34 -14.41 -5.37
N PHE A 115 9.23 -13.51 -4.95
CA PHE A 115 9.68 -13.39 -3.57
C PHE A 115 9.40 -12.00 -3.08
N LEU A 116 9.27 -11.85 -1.74
CA LEU A 116 9.22 -10.52 -1.16
C LEU A 116 10.56 -9.83 -1.39
N GLU A 117 10.53 -8.82 -2.24
CA GLU A 117 11.70 -8.03 -2.54
C GLU A 117 11.39 -6.58 -2.23
N VAL A 118 12.22 -5.97 -1.41
CA VAL A 118 12.04 -4.60 -0.96
C VAL A 118 13.23 -3.77 -1.40
N ALA A 119 12.94 -2.69 -2.12
CA ALA A 119 13.96 -1.77 -2.58
C ALA A 119 14.04 -0.57 -1.65
N TYR A 120 15.23 -0.29 -1.14
CA TYR A 120 15.50 0.93 -0.37
C TYR A 120 15.65 2.13 -1.30
N GLN A 121 16.24 1.88 -2.47
CA GLN A 121 16.36 2.85 -3.55
C GLN A 121 15.92 2.16 -4.82
N CYS A 122 14.91 2.68 -5.46
CA CYS A 122 14.42 2.11 -6.71
C CYS A 122 14.45 3.18 -7.78
N THR A 123 15.45 3.08 -8.66
CA THR A 123 15.60 4.04 -9.76
C THR A 123 14.54 3.86 -10.84
N SER A 124 13.85 2.71 -10.84
CA SER A 124 12.78 2.44 -11.79
C SER A 124 11.39 2.80 -11.24
N PHE A 125 11.30 3.31 -10.01
CA PHE A 125 10.04 3.76 -9.43
C PHE A 125 9.88 5.25 -9.68
N TYR A 126 9.00 5.60 -10.62
CA TYR A 126 8.84 6.98 -11.09
C TYR A 126 7.69 7.71 -10.45
N CYS A 127 6.94 7.08 -9.57
CA CYS A 127 5.80 7.71 -8.92
C CYS A 127 6.25 8.66 -7.82
N PRO A 128 5.74 9.90 -7.77
CA PRO A 128 6.12 10.87 -6.74
C PRO A 128 5.66 10.50 -5.34
#